data_cb5a2a93e746f2e29e1b88556f6dbaab
#
_entry.id   cb5a2a93e746f2e29e1b88556f6dbaab
#
_cell.length_a   1.000
_cell.length_b   1.000
_cell.length_c   1.000
_cell.angle_alpha   90.00
_cell.angle_beta   90.00
_cell.angle_gamma   90.00
#
_symmetry.space_group_name_H-M   'P 1'
#
loop_
_entity.id
_entity.type
_entity.pdbx_description
1 polymer ?
#
loop_
_entity_poly.entity_id
_entity_poly.type
_entity_poly.pdbx_seq_one_letter_code
_entity_poly.pdbx_strand_id
1 'polypeptide(L)'
;HENHFQGKLKEFNIDIKTLDLGLKYFGFRWWHFLSAKRKFINQNLEKIHLIIDLQSKLRNTIILKKIPHEHFYSSTYGFKFCTKKAEYSSKDHLENLSNFLNTNIKILKFNLNDLEEKYKAEAKRLLPDNNYIGFSLTQGNLYREKSWSINKFMDLATKIVDLNKIPVFFIEKKETELIEEIRSKIPKALF
;
A
#
# COMPACT_ATOMS: atom_id res chain seq x y z
N HIS A 1 0.33 -9.38 -5.35
CA HIS A 1 0.59 -9.34 -6.79
C HIS A 1 2.07 -9.60 -6.99
N GLU A 2 2.45 -10.50 -7.90
CA GLU A 2 3.83 -10.93 -8.13
C GLU A 2 4.79 -9.75 -8.38
N ASN A 3 4.35 -8.77 -9.16
CA ASN A 3 5.13 -7.56 -9.44
C ASN A 3 5.44 -6.71 -8.20
N HIS A 4 4.61 -6.77 -7.16
CA HIS A 4 4.88 -6.08 -5.90
C HIS A 4 5.81 -6.87 -5.00
N PHE A 5 5.79 -8.19 -5.13
CA PHE A 5 6.64 -9.08 -4.35
C PHE A 5 8.10 -9.05 -4.82
N GLN A 6 8.34 -8.92 -6.12
CA GLN A 6 9.69 -8.81 -6.69
C GLN A 6 10.40 -7.47 -6.35
N GLY A 7 9.67 -6.51 -5.75
CA GLY A 7 10.23 -5.28 -5.22
C GLY A 7 10.86 -5.44 -3.84
N LYS A 8 10.63 -4.48 -2.98
CA LYS A 8 11.24 -4.41 -1.63
C LYS A 8 10.92 -5.57 -0.69
N LEU A 9 9.82 -6.31 -0.89
CA LEU A 9 9.50 -7.45 -0.04
C LEU A 9 10.52 -8.60 -0.18
N LYS A 10 11.23 -8.67 -1.30
CA LYS A 10 12.30 -9.65 -1.52
C LYS A 10 13.49 -9.45 -0.57
N GLU A 11 13.69 -8.23 -0.09
CA GLU A 11 14.79 -7.88 0.83
C GLU A 11 14.60 -8.47 2.24
N PHE A 12 13.38 -8.85 2.60
CA PHE A 12 13.08 -9.39 3.94
C PHE A 12 13.46 -10.86 4.13
N ASN A 13 14.05 -11.54 3.13
CA ASN A 13 14.47 -12.94 3.18
C ASN A 13 13.39 -13.89 3.76
N ILE A 14 12.13 -13.62 3.46
CA ILE A 14 10.98 -14.42 3.85
C ILE A 14 10.58 -15.27 2.66
N ASP A 15 10.44 -16.58 2.85
CA ASP A 15 9.90 -17.47 1.80
C ASP A 15 8.41 -17.18 1.59
N ILE A 16 8.13 -16.27 0.66
CA ILE A 16 6.77 -15.88 0.30
C ILE A 16 6.42 -16.45 -1.06
N LYS A 17 5.35 -17.23 -1.10
CA LYS A 17 4.72 -17.68 -2.35
C LYS A 17 3.57 -16.76 -2.70
N THR A 18 3.51 -16.32 -3.95
CA THR A 18 2.41 -15.50 -4.46
C THR A 18 1.40 -16.36 -5.21
N LEU A 19 0.12 -16.17 -4.93
CA LEU A 19 -0.98 -16.81 -5.62
C LEU A 19 -1.81 -15.75 -6.35
N ASP A 20 -1.78 -15.75 -7.69
CA ASP A 20 -2.67 -14.92 -8.48
C ASP A 20 -4.03 -15.59 -8.62
N LEU A 21 -5.02 -15.09 -7.89
CA LEU A 21 -6.40 -15.54 -7.98
C LEU A 21 -7.09 -15.07 -9.28
N GLY A 22 -6.44 -14.26 -10.11
CA GLY A 22 -6.96 -13.72 -11.37
C GLY A 22 -8.15 -12.78 -11.17
N LEU A 23 -8.27 -12.16 -10.01
CA LEU A 23 -9.32 -11.22 -9.69
C LEU A 23 -8.94 -9.84 -10.23
N LYS A 24 -9.47 -9.47 -11.38
CA LYS A 24 -9.27 -8.14 -11.94
C LYS A 24 -9.96 -7.11 -11.05
N TYR A 25 -9.28 -5.99 -10.80
CA TYR A 25 -9.79 -4.90 -9.96
C TYR A 25 -11.10 -4.32 -10.47
N PHE A 26 -11.23 -4.20 -11.79
CA PHE A 26 -12.45 -3.80 -12.49
C PHE A 26 -13.10 -5.03 -13.15
N GLY A 27 -14.39 -5.15 -13.01
CA GLY A 27 -15.14 -6.23 -13.65
C GLY A 27 -15.29 -7.47 -12.78
N PHE A 28 -15.50 -7.27 -11.46
CA PHE A 28 -15.94 -8.36 -10.58
C PHE A 28 -17.16 -9.05 -11.17
N ARG A 29 -17.12 -10.38 -11.16
CA ARG A 29 -18.19 -11.27 -11.60
C ARG A 29 -18.46 -12.33 -10.55
N TRP A 30 -19.68 -12.86 -10.47
CA TRP A 30 -20.05 -13.86 -9.48
C TRP A 30 -19.18 -15.12 -9.53
N TRP A 31 -18.71 -15.52 -10.70
CA TRP A 31 -17.84 -16.70 -10.86
C TRP A 31 -16.44 -16.54 -10.22
N HIS A 32 -16.05 -15.35 -9.84
CA HIS A 32 -14.81 -15.15 -9.07
C HIS A 32 -14.85 -15.87 -7.72
N PHE A 33 -16.05 -16.06 -7.14
CA PHE A 33 -16.21 -16.86 -5.92
C PHE A 33 -15.81 -18.32 -6.10
N LEU A 34 -16.07 -18.87 -7.28
CA LEU A 34 -15.74 -20.26 -7.61
C LEU A 34 -14.29 -20.37 -8.09
N SER A 35 -13.80 -19.40 -8.86
CA SER A 35 -12.47 -19.42 -9.44
C SER A 35 -11.36 -19.38 -8.38
N ALA A 36 -11.55 -18.66 -7.30
CA ALA A 36 -10.56 -18.57 -6.21
C ALA A 36 -10.32 -19.95 -5.59
N LYS A 37 -11.37 -20.68 -5.24
CA LYS A 37 -11.28 -22.06 -4.72
C LYS A 37 -10.63 -22.99 -5.72
N ARG A 38 -11.06 -22.93 -6.99
CA ARG A 38 -10.53 -23.81 -8.06
C ARG A 38 -9.04 -23.57 -8.29
N LYS A 39 -8.61 -22.29 -8.37
CA LYS A 39 -7.20 -21.97 -8.56
C LYS A 39 -6.34 -22.40 -7.38
N PHE A 40 -6.85 -22.31 -6.17
CA PHE A 40 -6.17 -22.80 -4.99
C PHE A 40 -5.96 -24.32 -5.04
N ILE A 41 -7.03 -25.07 -5.35
CA ILE A 41 -6.98 -26.53 -5.46
C ILE A 41 -6.02 -26.98 -6.57
N ASN A 42 -6.03 -26.32 -7.73
CA ASN A 42 -5.19 -26.66 -8.88
C ASN A 42 -3.69 -26.46 -8.61
N GLN A 43 -3.31 -25.78 -7.54
CA GLN A 43 -1.91 -25.61 -7.14
C GLN A 43 -1.45 -26.68 -6.13
N ASN A 44 -2.25 -27.71 -5.88
CA ASN A 44 -1.97 -28.75 -4.90
C ASN A 44 -1.59 -28.20 -3.52
N LEU A 45 -2.15 -27.06 -3.16
CA LEU A 45 -1.94 -26.46 -1.86
C LEU A 45 -2.83 -27.12 -0.83
N GLU A 46 -2.26 -27.48 0.30
CA GLU A 46 -2.99 -27.97 1.45
C GLU A 46 -3.88 -26.84 2.03
N LYS A 47 -4.76 -27.23 2.97
CA LYS A 47 -5.58 -26.31 3.72
C LYS A 47 -4.72 -25.23 4.39
N ILE A 48 -5.04 -23.94 4.19
CA ILE A 48 -4.32 -22.83 4.82
C ILE A 48 -4.64 -22.80 6.32
N HIS A 49 -3.63 -22.76 7.16
CA HIS A 49 -3.85 -22.64 8.60
C HIS A 49 -4.52 -21.32 8.98
N LEU A 50 -4.06 -20.20 8.46
CA LEU A 50 -4.61 -18.86 8.75
C LEU A 50 -4.68 -18.00 7.50
N ILE A 51 -5.86 -17.43 7.22
CA ILE A 51 -6.03 -16.36 6.24
C ILE A 51 -6.24 -15.05 6.97
N ILE A 52 -5.44 -14.03 6.62
CA ILE A 52 -5.57 -12.66 7.11
C ILE A 52 -6.01 -11.76 5.97
N ASP A 53 -7.23 -11.23 6.04
CA ASP A 53 -7.77 -10.27 5.08
C ASP A 53 -7.51 -8.84 5.56
N LEU A 54 -6.47 -8.21 5.03
CA LEU A 54 -6.09 -6.84 5.35
C LEU A 54 -6.89 -5.78 4.58
N GLN A 55 -7.61 -6.17 3.51
CA GLN A 55 -8.35 -5.19 2.71
C GLN A 55 -9.74 -4.88 3.27
N SER A 56 -10.31 -5.77 4.04
CA SER A 56 -11.61 -5.61 4.72
C SER A 56 -12.74 -5.16 3.82
N LYS A 57 -12.71 -5.58 2.54
CA LYS A 57 -13.77 -5.33 1.57
C LYS A 57 -14.62 -6.59 1.44
N LEU A 58 -15.92 -6.48 1.69
CA LEU A 58 -16.86 -7.60 1.69
C LEU A 58 -16.62 -8.58 0.53
N ARG A 59 -16.50 -8.06 -0.69
CA ARG A 59 -16.21 -8.86 -1.88
C ARG A 59 -14.97 -9.73 -1.72
N ASN A 60 -13.85 -9.12 -1.29
CA ASN A 60 -12.59 -9.83 -1.14
C ASN A 60 -12.66 -10.82 0.02
N THR A 61 -13.26 -10.41 1.13
CA THR A 61 -13.48 -11.26 2.30
C THR A 61 -14.24 -12.53 1.93
N ILE A 62 -15.36 -12.42 1.19
CA ILE A 62 -16.15 -13.57 0.79
C ILE A 62 -15.37 -14.49 -0.17
N ILE A 63 -14.58 -13.92 -1.09
CA ILE A 63 -13.74 -14.69 -2.00
C ILE A 63 -12.67 -15.47 -1.23
N LEU A 64 -11.93 -14.80 -0.35
CA LEU A 64 -10.89 -15.42 0.46
C LEU A 64 -11.46 -16.50 1.37
N LYS A 65 -12.67 -16.30 1.91
CA LYS A 65 -13.34 -17.28 2.76
C LYS A 65 -13.74 -18.56 2.02
N LYS A 66 -13.76 -18.58 0.67
CA LYS A 66 -13.98 -19.79 -0.15
C LYS A 66 -12.72 -20.66 -0.27
N ILE A 67 -11.56 -20.14 0.04
CA ILE A 67 -10.32 -20.92 0.07
C ILE A 67 -10.34 -21.81 1.31
N PRO A 68 -9.98 -23.10 1.22
CA PRO A 68 -9.93 -23.99 2.36
C PRO A 68 -8.98 -23.45 3.44
N HIS A 69 -9.49 -23.20 4.63
CA HIS A 69 -8.73 -22.62 5.74
C HIS A 69 -9.18 -23.18 7.09
N GLU A 70 -8.36 -23.05 8.08
CA GLU A 70 -8.66 -23.38 9.47
C GLU A 70 -9.12 -22.15 10.24
N HIS A 71 -8.33 -21.08 10.15
CA HIS A 71 -8.63 -19.82 10.78
C HIS A 71 -8.76 -18.69 9.76
N PHE A 72 -9.65 -17.75 10.03
CA PHE A 72 -9.90 -16.59 9.18
C PHE A 72 -10.03 -15.33 10.03
N TYR A 73 -9.25 -14.31 9.68
CA TYR A 73 -9.30 -13.00 10.29
C TYR A 73 -9.65 -11.93 9.24
N SER A 74 -10.63 -11.09 9.53
CA SER A 74 -11.00 -9.94 8.72
C SER A 74 -11.79 -8.93 9.55
N SER A 75 -11.49 -7.64 9.44
CA SER A 75 -12.26 -6.58 10.09
C SER A 75 -13.58 -6.25 9.38
N THR A 76 -13.90 -6.92 8.28
CA THR A 76 -15.14 -6.72 7.53
C THR A 76 -16.37 -6.92 8.42
N TYR A 77 -17.30 -5.96 8.37
CA TYR A 77 -18.51 -5.93 9.18
C TYR A 77 -18.26 -6.11 10.68
N GLY A 78 -17.26 -5.42 11.21
CA GLY A 78 -16.95 -5.51 12.64
C GLY A 78 -16.55 -6.92 13.06
N PHE A 79 -15.65 -7.54 12.30
CA PHE A 79 -15.05 -8.87 12.55
C PHE A 79 -16.04 -10.05 12.51
N LYS A 80 -17.24 -9.87 11.97
CA LYS A 80 -18.25 -10.96 11.86
C LYS A 80 -17.79 -12.18 11.08
N PHE A 81 -16.78 -12.03 10.22
CA PHE A 81 -16.24 -13.14 9.43
C PHE A 81 -15.10 -13.90 10.11
N CYS A 82 -14.60 -13.43 11.25
CA CYS A 82 -13.57 -14.13 12.00
C CYS A 82 -14.05 -15.49 12.49
N THR A 83 -13.16 -16.48 12.47
CA THR A 83 -13.46 -17.83 13.01
C THR A 83 -13.41 -17.88 14.52
N LYS A 84 -12.62 -17.01 15.15
CA LYS A 84 -12.56 -16.88 16.61
C LYS A 84 -13.27 -15.60 17.05
N LYS A 85 -13.98 -15.68 18.16
CA LYS A 85 -14.49 -14.51 18.87
C LYS A 85 -13.39 -13.98 19.78
N ALA A 86 -13.06 -12.70 19.65
CA ALA A 86 -12.13 -11.99 20.50
C ALA A 86 -12.63 -10.56 20.72
N GLU A 87 -12.06 -9.85 21.65
CA GLU A 87 -12.32 -8.42 21.78
C GLU A 87 -11.58 -7.66 20.70
N TYR A 88 -12.33 -7.07 19.77
CA TYR A 88 -11.83 -6.29 18.66
C TYR A 88 -12.19 -4.81 18.88
N SER A 89 -11.68 -4.24 19.95
CA SER A 89 -12.01 -2.87 20.37
C SER A 89 -11.03 -1.83 19.83
N SER A 90 -9.84 -2.26 19.42
CA SER A 90 -8.80 -1.34 18.96
C SER A 90 -9.05 -0.87 17.52
N LYS A 91 -8.63 0.37 17.24
CA LYS A 91 -8.50 0.89 15.87
C LYS A 91 -7.26 0.33 15.17
N ASP A 92 -6.32 -0.25 15.92
CA ASP A 92 -5.12 -0.87 15.40
C ASP A 92 -5.40 -2.31 14.95
N HIS A 93 -5.15 -2.57 13.67
CA HIS A 93 -5.32 -3.90 13.10
C HIS A 93 -4.37 -4.95 13.68
N LEU A 94 -3.16 -4.54 14.07
CA LEU A 94 -2.18 -5.47 14.64
C LEU A 94 -2.57 -5.89 16.05
N GLU A 95 -3.11 -4.97 16.84
CA GLU A 95 -3.62 -5.27 18.17
C GLU A 95 -4.83 -6.22 18.09
N ASN A 96 -5.78 -5.95 17.20
CA ASN A 96 -6.91 -6.85 16.98
C ASN A 96 -6.45 -8.23 16.45
N LEU A 97 -5.41 -8.30 15.63
CA LEU A 97 -4.84 -9.56 15.19
C LEU A 97 -4.14 -10.30 16.34
N SER A 98 -3.44 -9.57 17.22
CA SER A 98 -2.88 -10.12 18.47
C SER A 98 -3.95 -10.80 19.33
N ASN A 99 -5.07 -10.11 19.53
CA ASN A 99 -6.20 -10.64 20.31
C ASN A 99 -6.80 -11.88 19.63
N PHE A 100 -6.93 -11.87 18.29
CA PHE A 100 -7.40 -13.03 17.53
C PHE A 100 -6.47 -14.24 17.66
N LEU A 101 -5.16 -14.02 17.62
CA LEU A 101 -4.15 -15.08 17.74
C LEU A 101 -3.89 -15.50 19.19
N ASN A 102 -4.39 -14.73 20.15
CA ASN A 102 -4.04 -14.85 21.57
C ASN A 102 -2.52 -14.84 21.78
N THR A 103 -1.83 -13.94 21.11
CA THR A 103 -0.38 -13.81 21.10
C THR A 103 0.01 -12.35 21.16
N ASN A 104 1.02 -12.00 21.90
CA ASN A 104 1.53 -10.65 21.89
C ASN A 104 2.40 -10.43 20.64
N ILE A 105 1.81 -9.83 19.59
CA ILE A 105 2.56 -9.46 18.39
C ILE A 105 3.39 -8.21 18.72
N LYS A 106 4.70 -8.37 18.74
CA LYS A 106 5.60 -7.24 18.91
C LYS A 106 5.52 -6.34 17.67
N ILE A 107 4.89 -5.18 17.81
CA ILE A 107 4.86 -4.16 16.76
C ILE A 107 6.27 -3.58 16.66
N LEU A 108 6.93 -3.82 15.54
CA LEU A 108 8.19 -3.16 15.23
C LEU A 108 7.89 -1.68 14.94
N LYS A 109 8.34 -0.81 15.82
CA LYS A 109 8.30 0.64 15.55
C LYS A 109 9.31 0.91 14.46
N PHE A 110 8.82 1.35 13.30
CA PHE A 110 9.69 1.81 12.23
C PHE A 110 10.39 3.10 12.68
N ASN A 111 11.71 3.09 12.63
CA ASN A 111 12.52 4.26 12.88
C ASN A 111 13.32 4.57 11.60
N LEU A 112 13.23 5.80 11.12
CA LEU A 112 14.02 6.23 9.96
C LEU A 112 15.53 6.07 10.16
N ASN A 113 15.97 6.08 11.41
CA ASN A 113 17.40 5.85 11.73
C ASN A 113 17.84 4.41 11.45
N ASP A 114 16.89 3.46 11.38
CA ASP A 114 17.17 2.04 11.08
C ASP A 114 17.29 1.76 9.58
N LEU A 115 17.09 2.78 8.73
CA LEU A 115 17.33 2.66 7.29
C LEU A 115 18.81 2.44 7.01
N GLU A 116 19.12 1.59 6.04
CA GLU A 116 20.48 1.38 5.56
C GLU A 116 21.12 2.73 5.16
N GLU A 117 22.38 2.88 5.50
CA GLU A 117 23.10 4.13 5.28
C GLU A 117 23.15 4.57 3.81
N LYS A 118 23.15 3.61 2.89
CA LYS A 118 23.07 3.90 1.45
C LYS A 118 21.84 4.75 1.04
N TYR A 119 20.67 4.50 1.68
CA TYR A 119 19.46 5.28 1.40
C TYR A 119 19.51 6.67 2.01
N LYS A 120 20.10 6.80 3.21
CA LYS A 120 20.29 8.09 3.87
C LYS A 120 21.29 8.96 3.09
N ALA A 121 22.39 8.35 2.65
CA ALA A 121 23.39 9.04 1.85
C ALA A 121 22.83 9.54 0.53
N GLU A 122 22.03 8.71 -0.16
CA GLU A 122 21.39 9.10 -1.41
C GLU A 122 20.33 10.19 -1.20
N ALA A 123 19.53 10.10 -0.15
CA ALA A 123 18.57 11.14 0.20
C ALA A 123 19.27 12.47 0.48
N LYS A 124 20.38 12.46 1.24
CA LYS A 124 21.19 13.64 1.52
C LYS A 124 21.88 14.20 0.28
N ARG A 125 22.29 13.35 -0.65
CA ARG A 125 22.87 13.76 -1.94
C ARG A 125 21.84 14.49 -2.81
N LEU A 126 20.60 13.98 -2.86
CA LEU A 126 19.51 14.56 -3.66
C LEU A 126 18.91 15.82 -3.01
N LEU A 127 18.82 15.83 -1.70
CA LEU A 127 18.20 16.87 -0.89
C LEU A 127 19.15 17.27 0.26
N PRO A 128 20.20 18.07 -0.03
CA PRO A 128 21.24 18.38 0.96
C PRO A 128 20.78 19.31 2.09
N ASP A 129 19.71 20.08 1.87
CA ASP A 129 19.16 21.03 2.85
C ASP A 129 18.00 20.44 3.65
N ASN A 130 17.42 21.26 4.54
CA ASN A 130 16.26 20.87 5.37
C ASN A 130 14.99 21.69 5.05
N ASN A 131 14.97 22.41 3.93
CA ASN A 131 13.91 23.36 3.59
C ASN A 131 12.98 22.86 2.49
N TYR A 132 12.81 21.54 2.37
CA TYR A 132 12.02 20.94 1.31
C TYR A 132 10.58 20.68 1.72
N ILE A 133 9.67 20.83 0.77
CA ILE A 133 8.27 20.38 0.88
C ILE A 133 7.94 19.51 -0.31
N GLY A 134 7.60 18.26 -0.02
CA GLY A 134 7.30 17.24 -1.04
C GLY A 134 5.85 17.30 -1.53
N PHE A 135 5.67 17.18 -2.83
CA PHE A 135 4.39 17.06 -3.51
C PHE A 135 4.27 15.75 -4.24
N SER A 136 3.22 15.00 -3.94
CA SER A 136 2.82 13.82 -4.72
C SER A 136 1.59 14.19 -5.54
N LEU A 137 1.77 14.37 -6.85
CA LEU A 137 0.72 14.86 -7.75
C LEU A 137 -0.20 13.75 -8.22
N THR A 138 0.32 12.54 -8.33
CA THR A 138 -0.41 11.43 -8.92
C THR A 138 -1.00 10.50 -7.87
N GLN A 139 -2.28 10.20 -8.03
CA GLN A 139 -2.88 9.05 -7.37
C GLN A 139 -2.64 7.83 -8.26
N GLY A 140 -2.22 6.71 -7.68
CA GLY A 140 -2.03 5.46 -8.40
C GLY A 140 -3.29 4.90 -9.09
N ASN A 141 -4.38 5.65 -9.15
CA ASN A 141 -5.61 5.30 -9.82
C ASN A 141 -6.25 6.52 -10.49
N LEU A 142 -6.01 6.66 -11.77
CA LEU A 142 -6.53 7.71 -12.64
C LEU A 142 -8.07 7.85 -12.61
N TYR A 143 -8.79 6.76 -12.27
CA TYR A 143 -10.27 6.75 -12.27
C TYR A 143 -10.90 7.34 -11.01
N ARG A 144 -10.11 7.78 -10.04
CA ARG A 144 -10.69 8.24 -8.76
C ARG A 144 -10.88 9.74 -8.66
N GLU A 145 -10.35 10.54 -9.57
CA GLU A 145 -10.47 12.02 -9.60
C GLU A 145 -10.40 12.70 -8.22
N LYS A 146 -9.60 12.14 -7.30
CA LYS A 146 -9.49 12.64 -5.92
C LYS A 146 -8.27 13.55 -5.72
N SER A 147 -7.49 13.75 -6.75
CA SER A 147 -6.35 14.65 -6.74
C SER A 147 -6.80 16.09 -6.96
N TRP A 148 -6.09 17.01 -6.35
CA TRP A 148 -6.18 18.39 -6.75
C TRP A 148 -5.75 18.55 -8.21
N SER A 149 -6.29 19.60 -8.87
CA SER A 149 -5.77 19.97 -10.18
C SER A 149 -4.31 20.41 -10.07
N ILE A 150 -3.55 20.21 -11.14
CA ILE A 150 -2.14 20.61 -11.19
C ILE A 150 -1.95 22.08 -10.87
N ASN A 151 -2.86 22.96 -11.30
CA ASN A 151 -2.81 24.38 -11.01
C ASN A 151 -2.85 24.68 -9.51
N LYS A 152 -3.68 24.00 -8.72
CA LYS A 152 -3.70 24.17 -7.27
C LYS A 152 -2.40 23.75 -6.60
N PHE A 153 -1.75 22.71 -7.09
CA PHE A 153 -0.43 22.30 -6.61
C PHE A 153 0.63 23.36 -6.96
N MET A 154 0.59 23.91 -8.18
CA MET A 154 1.52 24.97 -8.60
C MET A 154 1.32 26.25 -7.80
N ASP A 155 0.07 26.67 -7.57
CA ASP A 155 -0.24 27.86 -6.75
C ASP A 155 0.29 27.70 -5.32
N LEU A 156 0.12 26.50 -4.74
CA LEU A 156 0.65 26.21 -3.42
C LEU A 156 2.19 26.18 -3.41
N ALA A 157 2.79 25.56 -4.43
CA ALA A 157 4.25 25.48 -4.54
C ALA A 157 4.89 26.87 -4.72
N THR A 158 4.23 27.77 -5.47
CA THR A 158 4.68 29.18 -5.58
C THR A 158 4.67 29.86 -4.22
N LYS A 159 3.60 29.74 -3.42
CA LYS A 159 3.54 30.27 -2.07
C LYS A 159 4.62 29.69 -1.14
N ILE A 160 4.98 28.44 -1.34
CA ILE A 160 6.05 27.77 -0.59
C ILE A 160 7.42 28.37 -0.93
N VAL A 161 7.66 28.71 -2.20
CA VAL A 161 8.86 29.43 -2.64
C VAL A 161 8.95 30.80 -1.99
N ASP A 162 7.83 31.53 -1.89
CA ASP A 162 7.76 32.83 -1.20
C ASP A 162 8.10 32.73 0.29
N LEU A 163 7.88 31.57 0.89
CA LEU A 163 8.28 31.26 2.27
C LEU A 163 9.71 30.71 2.40
N ASN A 164 10.54 30.89 1.37
CA ASN A 164 11.92 30.37 1.30
C ASN A 164 12.02 28.85 1.49
N LYS A 165 11.02 28.12 1.05
CA LYS A 165 11.03 26.65 0.98
C LYS A 165 11.21 26.18 -0.46
N ILE A 166 11.71 24.97 -0.63
CA ILE A 166 11.97 24.37 -1.94
C ILE A 166 10.92 23.28 -2.20
N PRO A 167 10.05 23.47 -3.19
CA PRO A 167 9.09 22.41 -3.56
C PRO A 167 9.80 21.26 -4.29
N VAL A 168 9.51 20.03 -3.88
CA VAL A 168 10.02 18.80 -4.50
C VAL A 168 8.83 18.00 -5.03
N PHE A 169 8.77 17.78 -6.32
CA PHE A 169 7.69 17.06 -6.96
C PHE A 169 8.07 15.61 -7.25
N PHE A 170 7.32 14.67 -6.68
CA PHE A 170 7.49 13.25 -6.96
C PHE A 170 6.68 12.87 -8.21
N ILE A 171 7.32 12.92 -9.35
CA ILE A 171 6.75 12.68 -10.68
C ILE A 171 7.51 11.55 -11.36
N GLU A 172 6.81 10.69 -12.11
CA GLU A 172 7.47 9.67 -12.91
C GLU A 172 8.30 10.31 -14.05
N LYS A 173 9.50 9.80 -14.29
CA LYS A 173 10.42 10.34 -15.33
C LYS A 173 9.82 10.42 -16.72
N LYS A 174 8.80 9.62 -17.02
CA LYS A 174 8.10 9.62 -18.32
C LYS A 174 7.18 10.83 -18.53
N GLU A 175 6.81 11.52 -17.46
CA GLU A 175 5.91 12.69 -17.49
C GLU A 175 6.69 13.99 -17.81
N THR A 176 7.42 13.98 -18.90
CA THR A 176 8.36 15.07 -19.27
C THR A 176 7.66 16.40 -19.49
N GLU A 177 6.50 16.39 -20.16
CA GLU A 177 5.70 17.62 -20.42
C GLU A 177 5.28 18.28 -19.11
N LEU A 178 4.81 17.49 -18.14
CA LEU A 178 4.40 18.00 -16.83
C LEU A 178 5.59 18.57 -16.06
N ILE A 179 6.76 17.92 -16.13
CA ILE A 179 8.00 18.40 -15.50
C ILE A 179 8.39 19.75 -16.10
N GLU A 180 8.35 19.89 -17.42
CA GLU A 180 8.69 21.14 -18.11
C GLU A 180 7.69 22.26 -17.80
N GLU A 181 6.39 21.94 -17.74
CA GLU A 181 5.36 22.91 -17.34
C GLU A 181 5.63 23.45 -15.93
N ILE A 182 5.88 22.55 -14.95
CA ILE A 182 6.13 22.97 -13.58
C ILE A 182 7.44 23.77 -13.50
N ARG A 183 8.50 23.33 -14.17
CA ARG A 183 9.80 24.01 -14.18
C ARG A 183 9.71 25.42 -14.77
N SER A 184 8.92 25.61 -15.80
CA SER A 184 8.71 26.94 -16.41
C SER A 184 8.04 27.93 -15.46
N LYS A 185 7.13 27.46 -14.63
CA LYS A 185 6.39 28.31 -13.67
C LYS A 185 7.09 28.45 -12.31
N ILE A 186 7.82 27.41 -11.91
CA ILE A 186 8.50 27.35 -10.60
C ILE A 186 9.96 26.88 -10.82
N PRO A 187 10.85 27.77 -11.24
CA PRO A 187 12.26 27.42 -11.56
C PRO A 187 13.04 26.80 -10.39
N LYS A 188 12.62 27.05 -9.14
CA LYS A 188 13.23 26.48 -7.94
C LYS A 188 12.73 25.07 -7.59
N ALA A 189 11.77 24.53 -8.35
CA ALA A 189 11.24 23.19 -8.10
C ALA A 189 12.29 22.10 -8.41
N LEU A 190 12.32 21.06 -7.56
CA LEU A 190 13.10 19.85 -7.76
C LEU A 190 12.18 18.68 -8.15
N PHE A 191 12.78 17.67 -8.84
CA PHE A 191 12.07 16.51 -9.39
C PHE A 191 12.82 15.21 -9.10
#